data_e17b956f77cbb35364a4e44f8cbc129a
#
_entry.id   e17b956f77cbb35364a4e44f8cbc129a
#
_cell.length_a   1.000
_cell.length_b   1.000
_cell.length_c   1.000
_cell.angle_alpha   90.00
_cell.angle_beta   90.00
_cell.angle_gamma   90.00
#
_symmetry.space_group_name_H-M   'P 1'
#
loop_
_entity.id
_entity.type
_entity.pdbx_description
1 polymer ?
#
loop_
_entity_poly.entity_id
_entity_poly.type
_entity_poly.pdbx_seq_one_letter_code
_entity_poly.pdbx_strand_id
1 'polypeptide(L)'
;MSKINLVAPCLFGVESVAADEFRRMGFTDVNAENGRVLLSGEENMIARANICSRFSERIMINVGEFEATTFTELFDGVKALPWEDFIGRDDAFPVNGWSINSQLFSIPDCQSIIKKAIVERLKLRYKINIFPETGSEYKIRFSIHKNVVTMMIDTSGEGLHKRGYRRNSNDAPLKETLAASMCDLARIFPDTQLFDPFCGSGTILIEAALMATKTAPGLRRFFAAERFGFLDDKIWREERTRAQDLILKNVEFRAQGYDIDPACVELTLANAKKAGVEKYVKAAIGDVNNFKAPEKRCLTICNPPYGERLLDVKSAEELYKVMGRQFEQGEGRKYYVISPHDEFEKHYGKTADKRRKLYNGMIKCQLFMYFK
;
A
#
# COMPACT_ATOMS: atom_id res chain seq x y z
N MET A 1 -16.81 -23.47 7.14
CA MET A 1 -15.63 -23.05 6.36
C MET A 1 -14.49 -22.82 7.32
N SER A 2 -13.26 -23.23 6.99
CA SER A 2 -12.10 -23.05 7.85
C SER A 2 -11.70 -21.56 7.84
N LYS A 3 -11.41 -21.04 9.03
CA LYS A 3 -10.95 -19.66 9.22
C LYS A 3 -9.49 -19.55 8.75
N ILE A 4 -9.20 -18.63 7.84
CA ILE A 4 -7.86 -18.39 7.32
C ILE A 4 -7.27 -17.16 8.02
N ASN A 5 -6.03 -17.30 8.50
CA ASN A 5 -5.27 -16.21 9.08
C ASN A 5 -4.48 -15.48 7.98
N LEU A 6 -4.55 -14.17 7.97
CA LEU A 6 -3.88 -13.32 6.99
C LEU A 6 -2.93 -12.33 7.65
N VAL A 7 -1.89 -11.98 6.91
CA VAL A 7 -0.95 -10.91 7.25
C VAL A 7 -0.99 -9.89 6.13
N ALA A 8 -1.21 -8.64 6.49
CA ALA A 8 -1.24 -7.51 5.57
C ALA A 8 -0.14 -6.50 5.94
N PRO A 9 1.08 -6.61 5.37
CA PRO A 9 2.12 -5.62 5.56
C PRO A 9 1.67 -4.25 5.04
N CYS A 10 2.00 -3.21 5.79
CA CYS A 10 1.71 -1.83 5.44
C CYS A 10 2.91 -0.93 5.77
N LEU A 11 2.87 0.32 5.33
CA LEU A 11 3.90 1.29 5.67
C LEU A 11 3.85 1.62 7.17
N PHE A 12 5.02 1.85 7.77
CA PHE A 12 5.09 2.31 9.16
C PHE A 12 4.36 3.64 9.34
N GLY A 13 3.53 3.71 10.39
CA GLY A 13 2.70 4.86 10.72
C GLY A 13 1.29 4.83 10.12
N VAL A 14 0.94 3.82 9.29
CA VAL A 14 -0.42 3.66 8.75
C VAL A 14 -1.13 2.40 9.26
N GLU A 15 -0.57 1.67 10.20
CA GLU A 15 -1.10 0.40 10.70
C GLU A 15 -2.53 0.53 11.22
N SER A 16 -2.83 1.59 11.96
CA SER A 16 -4.18 1.86 12.45
C SER A 16 -5.17 2.17 11.31
N VAL A 17 -4.72 2.90 10.28
CA VAL A 17 -5.53 3.23 9.09
C VAL A 17 -5.88 1.95 8.32
N ALA A 18 -4.89 1.07 8.12
CA ALA A 18 -5.08 -0.23 7.46
C ALA A 18 -5.99 -1.15 8.30
N ALA A 19 -5.81 -1.20 9.61
CA ALA A 19 -6.66 -1.99 10.49
C ALA A 19 -8.12 -1.53 10.45
N ASP A 20 -8.37 -0.21 10.48
CA ASP A 20 -9.72 0.33 10.38
C ASP A 20 -10.35 0.07 9.00
N GLU A 21 -9.56 0.06 7.94
CA GLU A 21 -10.02 -0.36 6.61
C GLU A 21 -10.51 -1.81 6.62
N PHE A 22 -9.74 -2.75 7.20
CA PHE A 22 -10.14 -4.16 7.28
C PHE A 22 -11.39 -4.36 8.16
N ARG A 23 -11.54 -3.62 9.26
CA ARG A 23 -12.78 -3.64 10.05
C ARG A 23 -13.98 -3.18 9.22
N ARG A 24 -13.83 -2.12 8.42
CA ARG A 24 -14.88 -1.65 7.49
C ARG A 24 -15.20 -2.67 6.38
N MET A 25 -14.24 -3.53 6.00
CA MET A 25 -14.46 -4.64 5.05
C MET A 25 -15.20 -5.83 5.67
N GLY A 26 -15.38 -5.86 6.99
CA GLY A 26 -16.09 -6.93 7.71
C GLY A 26 -15.17 -7.98 8.33
N PHE A 27 -13.86 -7.75 8.42
CA PHE A 27 -12.97 -8.60 9.22
C PHE A 27 -13.23 -8.38 10.72
N THR A 28 -13.37 -9.46 11.48
CA THR A 28 -13.70 -9.41 12.92
C THR A 28 -12.48 -9.41 13.83
N ASP A 29 -11.45 -10.19 13.46
CA ASP A 29 -10.20 -10.28 14.23
C ASP A 29 -9.12 -9.48 13.51
N VAL A 30 -9.00 -8.21 13.87
CA VAL A 30 -8.06 -7.28 13.26
C VAL A 30 -7.14 -6.71 14.33
N ASN A 31 -5.87 -7.07 14.27
CA ASN A 31 -4.82 -6.60 15.18
C ASN A 31 -3.74 -5.85 14.41
N ALA A 32 -3.50 -4.59 14.79
CA ALA A 32 -2.44 -3.76 14.22
C ALA A 32 -1.13 -3.98 14.99
N GLU A 33 -0.08 -4.33 14.25
CA GLU A 33 1.29 -4.45 14.74
C GLU A 33 2.22 -3.54 13.95
N ASN A 34 3.46 -3.39 14.41
CA ASN A 34 4.45 -2.58 13.69
C ASN A 34 4.67 -3.08 12.26
N GLY A 35 4.27 -2.25 11.27
CA GLY A 35 4.44 -2.51 9.84
C GLY A 35 3.53 -3.58 9.25
N ARG A 36 2.55 -4.12 10.01
CA ARG A 36 1.58 -5.11 9.52
C ARG A 36 0.26 -5.09 10.26
N VAL A 37 -0.76 -5.65 9.64
CA VAL A 37 -2.04 -5.95 10.28
C VAL A 37 -2.28 -7.45 10.20
N LEU A 38 -2.59 -8.08 11.33
CA LEU A 38 -3.02 -9.48 11.41
C LEU A 38 -4.55 -9.51 11.35
N LEU A 39 -5.09 -10.40 10.56
CA LEU A 39 -6.54 -10.54 10.39
C LEU A 39 -6.93 -11.99 10.12
N SER A 40 -8.18 -12.31 10.38
CA SER A 40 -8.73 -13.63 10.10
C SER A 40 -10.08 -13.51 9.39
N GLY A 41 -10.37 -14.45 8.52
CA GLY A 41 -11.62 -14.47 7.76
C GLY A 41 -11.84 -15.78 7.02
N GLU A 42 -12.92 -15.85 6.27
CA GLU A 42 -13.20 -16.95 5.36
C GLU A 42 -12.41 -16.78 4.04
N GLU A 43 -12.40 -17.80 3.19
CA GLU A 43 -11.63 -17.82 1.93
C GLU A 43 -11.94 -16.63 0.99
N ASN A 44 -13.20 -16.21 0.90
CA ASN A 44 -13.59 -15.05 0.10
C ASN A 44 -12.95 -13.73 0.59
N MET A 45 -12.56 -13.68 1.87
CA MET A 45 -11.90 -12.51 2.44
C MET A 45 -10.49 -12.31 1.88
N ILE A 46 -9.84 -13.37 1.35
CA ILE A 46 -8.58 -13.24 0.59
C ILE A 46 -8.81 -12.36 -0.65
N ALA A 47 -9.85 -12.67 -1.43
CA ALA A 47 -10.20 -11.90 -2.62
C ALA A 47 -10.59 -10.46 -2.25
N ARG A 48 -11.44 -10.29 -1.22
CA ARG A 48 -11.88 -8.98 -0.73
C ARG A 48 -10.71 -8.10 -0.31
N ALA A 49 -9.78 -8.63 0.49
CA ALA A 49 -8.61 -7.90 0.95
C ALA A 49 -7.71 -7.45 -0.22
N ASN A 50 -7.43 -8.33 -1.17
CA ASN A 50 -6.61 -8.00 -2.33
C ASN A 50 -7.27 -6.95 -3.25
N ILE A 51 -8.58 -7.07 -3.50
CA ILE A 51 -9.32 -6.16 -4.39
C ILE A 51 -9.49 -4.79 -3.72
N CYS A 52 -9.79 -4.75 -2.42
CA CYS A 52 -10.29 -3.54 -1.76
C CYS A 52 -9.22 -2.79 -0.95
N SER A 53 -8.12 -3.43 -0.49
CA SER A 53 -7.16 -2.74 0.37
C SER A 53 -6.40 -1.63 -0.35
N ARG A 54 -6.44 -0.43 0.24
CA ARG A 54 -5.76 0.78 -0.23
C ARG A 54 -4.41 0.96 0.43
N PHE A 55 -4.26 0.48 1.68
CA PHE A 55 -3.14 0.84 2.54
C PHE A 55 -2.13 -0.28 2.71
N SER A 56 -2.47 -1.52 2.36
CA SER A 56 -1.58 -2.66 2.46
C SER A 56 -0.66 -2.79 1.24
N GLU A 57 0.57 -3.24 1.47
CA GLU A 57 1.54 -3.52 0.39
C GLU A 57 1.27 -4.89 -0.27
N ARG A 58 0.74 -5.84 0.51
CA ARG A 58 0.38 -7.20 0.11
C ARG A 58 -0.68 -7.77 1.03
N ILE A 59 -1.30 -8.87 0.59
CA ILE A 59 -2.09 -9.77 1.44
C ILE A 59 -1.41 -11.14 1.39
N MET A 60 -1.16 -11.73 2.54
CA MET A 60 -0.49 -13.03 2.64
C MET A 60 -1.27 -13.95 3.57
N ILE A 61 -1.35 -15.24 3.24
CA ILE A 61 -1.86 -16.25 4.15
C ILE A 61 -0.77 -16.54 5.18
N ASN A 62 -1.10 -16.49 6.48
CA ASN A 62 -0.23 -16.94 7.55
C ASN A 62 -0.39 -18.47 7.69
N VAL A 63 0.62 -19.21 7.27
CA VAL A 63 0.63 -20.68 7.37
C VAL A 63 0.94 -21.14 8.80
N GLY A 64 1.78 -20.38 9.50
CA GLY A 64 2.10 -20.63 10.90
C GLY A 64 3.26 -19.80 11.42
N GLU A 65 3.40 -19.81 12.74
CA GLU A 65 4.43 -19.08 13.47
C GLU A 65 5.06 -19.98 14.55
N PHE A 66 6.38 -19.91 14.72
CA PHE A 66 7.14 -20.69 15.71
C PHE A 66 8.47 -20.01 16.02
N GLU A 67 9.10 -20.37 17.14
CA GLU A 67 10.45 -19.92 17.51
C GLU A 67 11.50 -20.81 16.88
N ALA A 68 12.61 -20.23 16.39
CA ALA A 68 13.78 -20.93 15.95
C ALA A 68 15.06 -20.11 16.10
N THR A 69 16.06 -20.68 16.74
CA THR A 69 17.40 -20.14 16.95
C THR A 69 18.47 -20.90 16.18
N THR A 70 18.14 -22.10 15.73
CA THR A 70 19.02 -23.00 14.97
C THR A 70 18.36 -23.41 13.65
N PHE A 71 19.19 -23.82 12.68
CA PHE A 71 18.69 -24.35 11.41
C PHE A 71 17.90 -25.67 11.56
N THR A 72 18.19 -26.48 12.59
CA THR A 72 17.40 -27.66 12.90
C THR A 72 16.01 -27.29 13.36
N GLU A 73 15.87 -26.35 14.30
CA GLU A 73 14.59 -25.87 14.77
C GLU A 73 13.78 -25.20 13.62
N LEU A 74 14.46 -24.43 12.74
CA LEU A 74 13.83 -23.86 11.55
C LEU A 74 13.29 -24.96 10.62
N PHE A 75 14.08 -25.98 10.34
CA PHE A 75 13.66 -27.10 9.49
C PHE A 75 12.46 -27.84 10.06
N ASP A 76 12.51 -28.21 11.34
CA ASP A 76 11.46 -28.99 12.01
C ASP A 76 10.16 -28.17 12.13
N GLY A 77 10.26 -26.89 12.50
CA GLY A 77 9.11 -25.99 12.58
C GLY A 77 8.42 -25.81 11.22
N VAL A 78 9.20 -25.58 10.15
CA VAL A 78 8.63 -25.45 8.79
C VAL A 78 8.01 -26.76 8.32
N LYS A 79 8.66 -27.91 8.58
CA LYS A 79 8.15 -29.24 8.19
C LYS A 79 6.87 -29.62 8.92
N ALA A 80 6.66 -29.11 10.12
CA ALA A 80 5.44 -29.35 10.90
C ALA A 80 4.19 -28.66 10.32
N LEU A 81 4.35 -27.61 9.51
CA LEU A 81 3.25 -26.84 8.94
C LEU A 81 2.49 -27.62 7.85
N PRO A 82 1.17 -27.35 7.66
CA PRO A 82 0.31 -28.10 6.75
C PRO A 82 0.42 -27.60 5.29
N TRP A 83 1.58 -27.70 4.68
CA TRP A 83 1.84 -27.22 3.32
C TRP A 83 0.96 -27.86 2.26
N GLU A 84 0.57 -29.12 2.46
CA GLU A 84 -0.30 -29.90 1.57
C GLU A 84 -1.73 -29.37 1.49
N ASP A 85 -2.16 -28.51 2.41
CA ASP A 85 -3.47 -27.85 2.35
C ASP A 85 -3.50 -26.71 1.32
N PHE A 86 -2.32 -26.23 0.91
CA PHE A 86 -2.17 -25.10 0.00
C PHE A 86 -1.49 -25.49 -1.33
N ILE A 87 -0.41 -26.25 -1.27
CA ILE A 87 0.48 -26.51 -2.40
C ILE A 87 0.17 -27.86 -3.01
N GLY A 88 -0.20 -27.87 -4.27
CA GLY A 88 -0.44 -29.08 -5.04
C GLY A 88 0.87 -29.80 -5.47
N ARG A 89 0.69 -30.98 -6.06
CA ARG A 89 1.80 -31.86 -6.47
C ARG A 89 2.76 -31.21 -7.48
N ASP A 90 2.20 -30.46 -8.41
CA ASP A 90 2.93 -29.91 -9.57
C ASP A 90 3.26 -28.41 -9.40
N ASP A 91 2.85 -27.80 -8.29
CA ASP A 91 2.98 -26.37 -8.06
C ASP A 91 4.42 -25.95 -7.75
N ALA A 92 4.77 -24.73 -8.17
CA ALA A 92 6.04 -24.09 -7.88
C ALA A 92 5.95 -23.26 -6.59
N PHE A 93 6.97 -23.36 -5.73
CA PHE A 93 6.98 -22.64 -4.44
C PHE A 93 8.35 -22.02 -4.13
N PRO A 94 8.71 -20.92 -4.82
CA PRO A 94 9.93 -20.19 -4.52
C PRO A 94 9.85 -19.54 -3.14
N VAL A 95 10.97 -19.58 -2.40
CA VAL A 95 11.08 -19.08 -1.03
C VAL A 95 11.89 -17.80 -0.99
N ASN A 96 11.33 -16.75 -0.38
CA ASN A 96 11.99 -15.46 -0.15
C ASN A 96 11.60 -14.92 1.23
N GLY A 97 12.48 -14.13 1.84
CA GLY A 97 12.16 -13.54 3.14
C GLY A 97 13.26 -12.65 3.68
N TRP A 98 13.16 -12.35 4.94
CA TRP A 98 14.09 -11.49 5.66
C TRP A 98 14.24 -11.93 7.13
N SER A 99 15.35 -11.53 7.74
CA SER A 99 15.62 -11.74 9.16
C SER A 99 16.18 -10.46 9.79
N ILE A 100 15.64 -10.08 10.94
CA ILE A 100 16.08 -8.90 11.70
C ILE A 100 16.15 -9.26 13.18
N ASN A 101 17.23 -8.84 13.85
CA ASN A 101 17.44 -9.05 15.30
C ASN A 101 17.25 -10.52 15.73
N SER A 102 17.79 -11.46 14.94
CA SER A 102 17.61 -12.90 15.14
C SER A 102 18.94 -13.64 14.96
N GLN A 103 19.07 -14.83 15.56
CA GLN A 103 20.26 -15.67 15.43
C GLN A 103 20.42 -16.22 14.01
N LEU A 104 19.30 -16.54 13.37
CA LEU A 104 19.27 -16.97 11.97
C LEU A 104 19.26 -15.75 11.05
N PHE A 105 20.42 -15.25 10.65
CA PHE A 105 20.59 -14.03 9.86
C PHE A 105 20.95 -14.26 8.39
N SER A 106 21.50 -15.46 8.05
CA SER A 106 21.83 -15.82 6.66
C SER A 106 20.55 -16.11 5.85
N ILE A 107 20.12 -15.18 5.04
CA ILE A 107 18.90 -15.31 4.22
C ILE A 107 19.02 -16.48 3.23
N PRO A 108 20.14 -16.66 2.46
CA PRO A 108 20.27 -17.79 1.54
C PRO A 108 20.18 -19.16 2.23
N ASP A 109 20.78 -19.30 3.41
CA ASP A 109 20.73 -20.56 4.16
C ASP A 109 19.31 -20.82 4.68
N CYS A 110 18.64 -19.80 5.25
CA CYS A 110 17.25 -19.93 5.65
C CYS A 110 16.35 -20.33 4.47
N GLN A 111 16.52 -19.72 3.29
CA GLN A 111 15.76 -20.06 2.07
C GLN A 111 15.96 -21.54 1.70
N SER A 112 17.20 -22.02 1.69
CA SER A 112 17.54 -23.41 1.35
C SER A 112 16.93 -24.40 2.35
N ILE A 113 17.06 -24.13 3.65
CA ILE A 113 16.50 -24.96 4.73
C ILE A 113 14.97 -24.99 4.66
N ILE A 114 14.32 -23.84 4.51
CA ILE A 114 12.87 -23.74 4.39
C ILE A 114 12.37 -24.51 3.16
N LYS A 115 12.98 -24.30 1.98
CA LYS A 115 12.60 -25.02 0.76
C LYS A 115 12.72 -26.54 0.96
N LYS A 116 13.83 -27.02 1.55
CA LYS A 116 14.04 -28.42 1.86
C LYS A 116 12.98 -28.98 2.82
N ALA A 117 12.64 -28.25 3.87
CA ALA A 117 11.65 -28.67 4.86
C ALA A 117 10.24 -28.82 4.23
N ILE A 118 9.84 -27.88 3.38
CA ILE A 118 8.57 -27.94 2.62
C ILE A 118 8.57 -29.17 1.71
N VAL A 119 9.65 -29.41 0.96
CA VAL A 119 9.79 -30.59 0.08
C VAL A 119 9.64 -31.88 0.89
N GLU A 120 10.32 -31.99 2.02
CA GLU A 120 10.24 -33.22 2.88
C GLU A 120 8.81 -33.41 3.45
N ARG A 121 8.07 -32.34 3.75
CA ARG A 121 6.66 -32.43 4.14
C ARG A 121 5.79 -32.92 3.00
N LEU A 122 5.91 -32.30 1.83
CA LEU A 122 5.10 -32.63 0.65
C LEU A 122 5.37 -34.05 0.11
N LYS A 123 6.62 -34.56 0.23
CA LYS A 123 6.95 -35.97 -0.07
C LYS A 123 6.11 -36.96 0.73
N LEU A 124 5.83 -36.67 2.00
CA LEU A 124 4.98 -37.53 2.83
C LEU A 124 3.57 -37.65 2.29
N ARG A 125 3.04 -36.54 1.73
CA ARG A 125 1.67 -36.47 1.18
C ARG A 125 1.57 -37.06 -0.23
N TYR A 126 2.47 -36.63 -1.14
CA TYR A 126 2.36 -36.92 -2.57
C TYR A 126 3.09 -38.19 -3.01
N LYS A 127 3.95 -38.79 -2.16
CA LYS A 127 4.72 -39.97 -2.44
C LYS A 127 5.63 -39.88 -3.69
N ILE A 128 6.17 -38.69 -3.97
CA ILE A 128 7.08 -38.37 -5.07
C ILE A 128 8.42 -37.84 -4.52
N ASN A 129 9.49 -38.04 -5.24
CA ASN A 129 10.82 -37.57 -4.84
C ASN A 129 11.22 -36.24 -5.51
N ILE A 130 10.65 -35.94 -6.67
CA ILE A 130 10.96 -34.75 -7.47
C ILE A 130 9.66 -34.05 -7.74
N PHE A 131 9.61 -32.73 -7.43
CA PHE A 131 8.49 -31.85 -7.72
C PHE A 131 8.77 -31.14 -9.05
N PRO A 132 7.89 -31.25 -10.08
CA PRO A 132 8.16 -30.70 -11.41
C PRO A 132 8.08 -29.18 -11.46
N GLU A 133 7.41 -28.56 -10.51
CA GLU A 133 7.21 -27.09 -10.40
C GLU A 133 6.68 -26.45 -11.72
N THR A 134 5.77 -27.12 -12.39
CA THR A 134 5.16 -26.68 -13.66
C THR A 134 3.76 -26.10 -13.51
N GLY A 135 3.17 -26.21 -12.32
CA GLY A 135 1.85 -25.68 -11.96
C GLY A 135 1.84 -24.23 -11.55
N SER A 136 0.91 -23.86 -10.70
CA SER A 136 0.77 -22.51 -10.19
C SER A 136 1.92 -22.13 -9.26
N GLU A 137 2.30 -20.84 -9.27
CA GLU A 137 3.39 -20.35 -8.42
C GLU A 137 2.86 -19.82 -7.09
N TYR A 138 3.24 -20.47 -6.00
CA TYR A 138 2.97 -20.08 -4.61
C TYR A 138 4.21 -19.45 -4.00
N LYS A 139 4.32 -18.12 -4.05
CA LYS A 139 5.48 -17.42 -3.46
C LYS A 139 5.45 -17.53 -1.94
N ILE A 140 6.35 -18.34 -1.39
CA ILE A 140 6.53 -18.48 0.05
C ILE A 140 7.34 -17.28 0.55
N ARG A 141 6.81 -16.61 1.58
CA ARG A 141 7.48 -15.54 2.29
C ARG A 141 7.78 -15.98 3.72
N PHE A 142 8.97 -15.71 4.20
CA PHE A 142 9.27 -15.86 5.62
C PHE A 142 9.74 -14.54 6.22
N SER A 143 9.43 -14.34 7.48
CA SER A 143 10.04 -13.30 8.29
C SER A 143 10.57 -13.92 9.58
N ILE A 144 11.80 -13.58 9.97
CA ILE A 144 12.38 -13.96 11.26
C ILE A 144 12.65 -12.67 12.02
N HIS A 145 11.94 -12.47 13.12
CA HIS A 145 12.09 -11.29 13.95
C HIS A 145 12.18 -11.69 15.42
N LYS A 146 13.30 -11.35 16.08
CA LYS A 146 13.56 -11.75 17.46
C LYS A 146 13.41 -13.27 17.66
N ASN A 147 13.95 -14.05 16.72
CA ASN A 147 13.88 -15.51 16.65
C ASN A 147 12.48 -16.12 16.44
N VAL A 148 11.44 -15.31 16.25
CA VAL A 148 10.11 -15.79 15.84
C VAL A 148 10.04 -15.85 14.31
N VAL A 149 9.76 -17.02 13.78
CA VAL A 149 9.60 -17.32 12.36
C VAL A 149 8.11 -17.26 12.02
N THR A 150 7.73 -16.41 11.05
CA THR A 150 6.39 -16.42 10.46
C THR A 150 6.48 -16.92 9.02
N MET A 151 5.73 -17.96 8.67
CA MET A 151 5.67 -18.52 7.33
C MET A 151 4.41 -18.09 6.62
N MET A 152 4.55 -17.55 5.41
CA MET A 152 3.43 -16.92 4.70
C MET A 152 3.40 -17.31 3.21
N ILE A 153 2.21 -17.32 2.60
CA ILE A 153 1.99 -17.46 1.16
C ILE A 153 1.49 -16.13 0.60
N ASP A 154 2.19 -15.55 -0.37
CA ASP A 154 1.84 -14.30 -1.02
C ASP A 154 0.65 -14.50 -1.97
N THR A 155 -0.51 -13.93 -1.63
CA THR A 155 -1.73 -14.00 -2.45
C THR A 155 -1.82 -12.89 -3.49
N SER A 156 -1.08 -11.81 -3.32
CA SER A 156 -1.17 -10.61 -4.17
C SER A 156 -0.37 -10.73 -5.47
N GLY A 157 0.80 -11.37 -5.44
CA GLY A 157 1.74 -11.43 -6.56
C GLY A 157 2.53 -10.13 -6.72
N GLU A 158 2.08 -9.20 -7.55
CA GLU A 158 2.63 -7.84 -7.56
C GLU A 158 2.13 -7.03 -6.35
N GLY A 159 2.98 -6.11 -5.84
CA GLY A 159 2.62 -5.25 -4.72
C GLY A 159 1.33 -4.47 -4.98
N LEU A 160 0.49 -4.32 -3.94
CA LEU A 160 -0.81 -3.67 -4.08
C LEU A 160 -0.72 -2.19 -4.44
N HIS A 161 0.40 -1.52 -4.11
CA HIS A 161 0.66 -0.14 -4.56
C HIS A 161 0.65 -0.03 -6.10
N LYS A 162 1.05 -1.06 -6.84
CA LYS A 162 0.95 -1.08 -8.30
C LYS A 162 -0.50 -1.25 -8.76
N ARG A 163 -1.29 -0.18 -8.71
CA ARG A 163 -2.72 -0.19 -9.09
C ARG A 163 -2.97 -0.48 -10.58
N GLY A 164 -1.92 -0.32 -11.41
CA GLY A 164 -1.98 -0.56 -12.84
C GLY A 164 -2.31 0.68 -13.68
N TYR A 165 -2.64 1.83 -13.11
CA TYR A 165 -2.89 3.06 -13.88
C TYR A 165 -1.61 3.80 -14.25
N ARG A 166 -0.51 3.64 -13.52
CA ARG A 166 0.77 4.29 -13.81
C ARG A 166 1.54 3.51 -14.88
N ARG A 167 1.80 4.11 -16.04
CA ARG A 167 2.60 3.50 -17.12
C ARG A 167 4.09 3.80 -16.97
N ASN A 168 4.40 5.07 -16.70
CA ASN A 168 5.75 5.57 -16.46
C ASN A 168 5.73 6.32 -15.14
N SER A 169 6.81 6.30 -14.41
CA SER A 169 6.98 7.09 -13.18
C SER A 169 8.09 8.10 -13.40
N ASN A 170 7.95 9.28 -12.82
CA ASN A 170 9.04 10.20 -12.61
C ASN A 170 10.08 9.57 -11.66
N ASP A 171 11.26 10.14 -11.53
CA ASP A 171 12.42 9.57 -10.82
C ASP A 171 12.22 9.23 -9.33
N ALA A 172 11.14 9.58 -8.69
CA ALA A 172 10.80 9.16 -7.32
C ALA A 172 9.31 9.34 -7.00
N PRO A 173 8.41 8.56 -7.61
CA PRO A 173 6.99 8.76 -7.41
C PRO A 173 6.56 8.37 -6.00
N LEU A 174 5.62 9.14 -5.43
CA LEU A 174 4.94 8.76 -4.20
C LEU A 174 4.22 7.43 -4.41
N LYS A 175 4.40 6.46 -3.49
CA LYS A 175 3.65 5.19 -3.55
C LYS A 175 2.15 5.45 -3.42
N GLU A 176 1.36 4.72 -4.20
CA GLU A 176 -0.11 4.83 -4.18
C GLU A 176 -0.68 4.50 -2.80
N THR A 177 -0.12 3.52 -2.07
CA THR A 177 -0.51 3.18 -0.70
C THR A 177 -0.26 4.33 0.28
N LEU A 178 0.83 5.08 0.11
CA LEU A 178 1.14 6.26 0.92
C LEU A 178 0.20 7.43 0.57
N ALA A 179 -0.02 7.70 -0.72
CA ALA A 179 -0.95 8.73 -1.17
C ALA A 179 -2.38 8.47 -0.66
N ALA A 180 -2.85 7.22 -0.78
CA ALA A 180 -4.14 6.81 -0.24
C ALA A 180 -4.21 7.03 1.28
N SER A 181 -3.14 6.71 2.02
CA SER A 181 -3.08 6.94 3.47
C SER A 181 -3.16 8.42 3.84
N MET A 182 -2.50 9.29 3.06
CA MET A 182 -2.61 10.74 3.24
C MET A 182 -4.05 11.23 2.98
N CYS A 183 -4.71 10.69 1.95
CA CYS A 183 -6.10 10.99 1.62
C CYS A 183 -7.07 10.56 2.74
N ASP A 184 -6.89 9.37 3.33
CA ASP A 184 -7.73 8.91 4.44
C ASP A 184 -7.53 9.77 5.70
N LEU A 185 -6.28 10.10 6.04
CA LEU A 185 -5.94 11.00 7.15
C LEU A 185 -6.53 12.41 6.95
N ALA A 186 -6.62 12.87 5.71
CA ALA A 186 -7.24 14.14 5.34
C ALA A 186 -8.77 14.07 5.24
N ARG A 187 -9.35 12.87 5.35
CA ARG A 187 -10.80 12.60 5.30
C ARG A 187 -11.42 13.05 3.98
N ILE A 188 -11.06 12.38 2.89
CA ILE A 188 -11.71 12.56 1.58
C ILE A 188 -13.16 12.07 1.64
N PHE A 189 -14.08 12.90 1.18
CA PHE A 189 -15.51 12.63 1.04
C PHE A 189 -15.97 12.80 -0.42
N PRO A 190 -17.18 12.29 -0.77
CA PRO A 190 -17.72 12.41 -2.14
C PRO A 190 -17.96 13.84 -2.63
N ASP A 191 -17.92 14.85 -1.77
CA ASP A 191 -18.10 16.28 -2.05
C ASP A 191 -16.81 17.11 -1.87
N THR A 192 -15.67 16.46 -1.60
CA THR A 192 -14.40 17.14 -1.34
C THR A 192 -13.89 17.88 -2.58
N GLN A 193 -13.45 19.13 -2.40
CA GLN A 193 -12.67 19.90 -3.36
C GLN A 193 -11.19 19.79 -2.98
N LEU A 194 -10.41 19.05 -3.77
CA LEU A 194 -8.99 18.76 -3.51
C LEU A 194 -8.08 19.54 -4.45
N PHE A 195 -6.97 20.06 -3.91
CA PHE A 195 -5.90 20.71 -4.65
C PHE A 195 -4.56 20.04 -4.36
N ASP A 196 -3.73 19.91 -5.40
CA ASP A 196 -2.32 19.49 -5.28
C ASP A 196 -1.46 20.39 -6.17
N PRO A 197 -0.75 21.39 -5.60
CA PRO A 197 0.10 22.31 -6.34
C PRO A 197 1.44 21.71 -6.79
N PHE A 198 1.69 20.42 -6.54
CA PHE A 198 2.87 19.65 -6.94
C PHE A 198 2.46 18.27 -7.44
N CYS A 199 1.50 18.21 -8.38
CA CYS A 199 0.79 16.98 -8.67
C CYS A 199 1.64 15.88 -9.33
N GLY A 200 2.73 16.22 -10.00
CA GLY A 200 3.63 15.26 -10.64
C GLY A 200 2.88 14.29 -11.56
N SER A 201 2.88 13.02 -11.23
CA SER A 201 2.13 11.97 -11.95
C SER A 201 0.65 11.84 -11.54
N GLY A 202 0.15 12.71 -10.67
CA GLY A 202 -1.25 12.76 -10.21
C GLY A 202 -1.64 11.74 -9.15
N THR A 203 -0.69 11.10 -8.47
CA THR A 203 -0.97 9.98 -7.56
C THR A 203 -1.95 10.37 -6.45
N ILE A 204 -1.76 11.51 -5.78
CA ILE A 204 -2.65 11.97 -4.70
C ILE A 204 -4.05 12.24 -5.23
N LEU A 205 -4.17 12.92 -6.36
CA LEU A 205 -5.46 13.27 -6.98
C LEU A 205 -6.25 12.02 -7.39
N ILE A 206 -5.55 11.04 -7.97
CA ILE A 206 -6.15 9.78 -8.44
C ILE A 206 -6.60 8.91 -7.26
N GLU A 207 -5.75 8.70 -6.24
CA GLU A 207 -6.12 7.91 -5.05
C GLU A 207 -7.28 8.58 -4.29
N ALA A 208 -7.31 9.92 -4.21
CA ALA A 208 -8.44 10.65 -3.64
C ALA A 208 -9.73 10.45 -4.45
N ALA A 209 -9.67 10.50 -5.78
CA ALA A 209 -10.83 10.27 -6.64
C ALA A 209 -11.35 8.83 -6.52
N LEU A 210 -10.45 7.82 -6.48
CA LEU A 210 -10.80 6.43 -6.24
C LEU A 210 -11.44 6.23 -4.84
N MET A 211 -11.01 6.99 -3.85
CA MET A 211 -11.58 6.96 -2.50
C MET A 211 -12.96 7.62 -2.47
N ALA A 212 -13.10 8.82 -3.01
CA ALA A 212 -14.36 9.58 -3.07
C ALA A 212 -15.47 8.82 -3.79
N THR A 213 -15.11 8.10 -4.87
CA THR A 213 -16.03 7.26 -5.64
C THR A 213 -16.23 5.86 -5.06
N LYS A 214 -15.55 5.50 -3.96
CA LYS A 214 -15.50 4.13 -3.41
C LYS A 214 -15.05 3.07 -4.42
N THR A 215 -14.29 3.45 -5.45
CA THR A 215 -13.73 2.51 -6.42
C THR A 215 -12.61 1.71 -5.79
N ALA A 216 -12.72 0.38 -5.74
CA ALA A 216 -11.71 -0.49 -5.17
C ALA A 216 -10.40 -0.47 -6.00
N PRO A 217 -9.22 -0.30 -5.37
CA PRO A 217 -7.97 -0.08 -6.09
C PRO A 217 -7.49 -1.30 -6.90
N GLY A 218 -7.87 -2.50 -6.47
CA GLY A 218 -7.52 -3.76 -7.11
C GLY A 218 -8.53 -4.28 -8.14
N LEU A 219 -9.62 -3.55 -8.42
CA LEU A 219 -10.74 -4.03 -9.22
C LEU A 219 -10.35 -4.47 -10.63
N ARG A 220 -9.33 -3.82 -11.23
CA ARG A 220 -8.86 -4.09 -12.60
C ARG A 220 -7.55 -4.89 -12.65
N ARG A 221 -7.15 -5.51 -11.54
CA ARG A 221 -5.92 -6.29 -11.42
C ARG A 221 -6.21 -7.77 -11.36
N PHE A 222 -5.17 -8.56 -11.68
CA PHE A 222 -5.07 -9.98 -11.34
C PHE A 222 -4.16 -10.16 -10.14
N PHE A 223 -4.45 -11.19 -9.34
CA PHE A 223 -3.72 -11.55 -8.15
C PHE A 223 -3.17 -12.97 -8.27
N ALA A 224 -2.05 -13.26 -7.62
CA ALA A 224 -1.45 -14.59 -7.69
C ALA A 224 -2.43 -15.68 -7.25
N ALA A 225 -3.19 -15.41 -6.19
CA ALA A 225 -4.12 -16.37 -5.63
C ALA A 225 -5.36 -16.68 -6.51
N GLU A 226 -5.58 -15.97 -7.61
CA GLU A 226 -6.57 -16.35 -8.61
C GLU A 226 -6.23 -17.66 -9.33
N ARG A 227 -4.97 -18.12 -9.20
CA ARG A 227 -4.48 -19.37 -9.78
C ARG A 227 -4.28 -20.48 -8.75
N PHE A 228 -4.62 -20.22 -7.47
CA PHE A 228 -4.40 -21.20 -6.41
C PHE A 228 -5.49 -22.27 -6.43
N GLY A 229 -5.06 -23.52 -6.62
CA GLY A 229 -5.98 -24.65 -6.82
C GLY A 229 -6.87 -25.00 -5.62
N PHE A 230 -6.57 -24.48 -4.42
CA PHE A 230 -7.39 -24.68 -3.23
C PHE A 230 -8.52 -23.64 -3.08
N LEU A 231 -8.50 -22.55 -3.86
CA LEU A 231 -9.51 -21.49 -3.85
C LEU A 231 -10.51 -21.66 -5.00
N ASP A 232 -11.80 -21.46 -4.73
CA ASP A 232 -12.83 -21.41 -5.77
C ASP A 232 -12.75 -20.07 -6.54
N ASP A 233 -12.63 -20.13 -7.86
CA ASP A 233 -12.65 -18.96 -8.74
C ASP A 233 -13.90 -18.07 -8.56
N LYS A 234 -14.99 -18.64 -8.06
CA LYS A 234 -16.24 -17.94 -7.79
C LYS A 234 -16.06 -16.80 -6.80
N ILE A 235 -15.20 -16.97 -5.78
CA ILE A 235 -14.96 -15.95 -4.75
C ILE A 235 -14.44 -14.64 -5.37
N TRP A 236 -13.58 -14.72 -6.37
CA TRP A 236 -13.03 -13.56 -7.07
C TRP A 236 -14.08 -12.81 -7.87
N ARG A 237 -14.96 -13.54 -8.57
CA ARG A 237 -16.06 -12.94 -9.34
C ARG A 237 -17.05 -12.25 -8.42
N GLU A 238 -17.46 -12.91 -7.34
CA GLU A 238 -18.41 -12.37 -6.35
C GLU A 238 -17.86 -11.12 -5.66
N GLU A 239 -16.61 -11.14 -5.21
CA GLU A 239 -16.01 -9.98 -4.55
C GLU A 239 -15.73 -8.82 -5.52
N ARG A 240 -15.44 -9.09 -6.80
CA ARG A 240 -15.39 -8.04 -7.83
C ARG A 240 -16.76 -7.42 -8.09
N THR A 241 -17.80 -8.22 -8.21
CA THR A 241 -19.18 -7.73 -8.36
C THR A 241 -19.56 -6.88 -7.15
N ARG A 242 -19.34 -7.37 -5.94
CA ARG A 242 -19.58 -6.61 -4.71
C ARG A 242 -18.83 -5.27 -4.70
N ALA A 243 -17.57 -5.26 -5.10
CA ALA A 243 -16.77 -4.04 -5.17
C ALA A 243 -17.25 -3.07 -6.25
N GLN A 244 -17.78 -3.56 -7.37
CA GLN A 244 -18.40 -2.75 -8.44
C GLN A 244 -19.71 -2.12 -7.98
N ASP A 245 -20.53 -2.84 -7.25
CA ASP A 245 -21.83 -2.36 -6.74
C ASP A 245 -21.67 -1.23 -5.70
N LEU A 246 -20.51 -1.18 -5.02
CA LEU A 246 -20.19 -0.11 -4.07
C LEU A 246 -19.75 1.20 -4.72
N ILE A 247 -19.49 1.22 -6.04
CA ILE A 247 -19.00 2.42 -6.73
C ILE A 247 -20.08 3.50 -6.78
N LEU A 248 -19.75 4.69 -6.27
CA LEU A 248 -20.58 5.88 -6.35
C LEU A 248 -20.39 6.56 -7.71
N LYS A 249 -21.43 6.53 -8.55
CA LYS A 249 -21.36 7.05 -9.95
C LYS A 249 -21.48 8.57 -10.05
N ASN A 250 -22.19 9.22 -9.14
CA ASN A 250 -22.50 10.63 -9.17
C ASN A 250 -22.05 11.30 -7.86
N VAL A 251 -20.76 11.64 -7.80
CA VAL A 251 -20.16 12.38 -6.68
C VAL A 251 -19.81 13.80 -7.13
N GLU A 252 -19.85 14.74 -6.19
CA GLU A 252 -19.45 16.14 -6.43
C GLU A 252 -17.95 16.37 -6.26
N PHE A 253 -17.19 15.32 -5.94
CA PHE A 253 -15.74 15.37 -5.78
C PHE A 253 -15.08 16.00 -7.01
N ARG A 254 -14.12 16.90 -6.75
CA ARG A 254 -13.25 17.49 -7.77
C ARG A 254 -11.82 17.56 -7.24
N ALA A 255 -10.87 17.20 -8.09
CA ALA A 255 -9.46 17.32 -7.81
C ALA A 255 -8.78 18.16 -8.89
N GLN A 256 -8.03 19.18 -8.48
CA GLN A 256 -7.27 20.08 -9.36
C GLN A 256 -5.79 19.98 -9.01
N GLY A 257 -4.98 19.50 -9.96
CA GLY A 257 -3.53 19.48 -9.88
C GLY A 257 -2.89 20.66 -10.59
N TYR A 258 -1.71 21.05 -10.09
CA TYR A 258 -0.80 21.97 -10.77
C TYR A 258 0.61 21.40 -10.73
N ASP A 259 1.36 21.66 -11.78
CA ASP A 259 2.79 21.39 -11.84
C ASP A 259 3.44 22.41 -12.78
N ILE A 260 4.69 22.75 -12.52
CA ILE A 260 5.46 23.65 -13.42
C ILE A 260 5.88 22.94 -14.70
N ASP A 261 5.98 21.60 -14.67
CA ASP A 261 6.37 20.78 -15.80
C ASP A 261 5.14 20.34 -16.61
N PRO A 262 5.00 20.76 -17.88
CA PRO A 262 3.93 20.32 -18.76
C PRO A 262 3.84 18.79 -18.90
N ALA A 263 4.98 18.08 -18.89
CA ALA A 263 5.00 16.63 -18.99
C ALA A 263 4.34 15.95 -17.76
N CYS A 264 4.49 16.53 -16.57
CA CYS A 264 3.81 16.09 -15.37
C CYS A 264 2.27 16.27 -15.46
N VAL A 265 1.82 17.38 -16.05
CA VAL A 265 0.40 17.65 -16.30
C VAL A 265 -0.20 16.62 -17.25
N GLU A 266 0.46 16.37 -18.39
CA GLU A 266 0.04 15.35 -19.36
C GLU A 266 0.00 13.95 -18.73
N LEU A 267 1.04 13.60 -17.96
CA LEU A 267 1.13 12.32 -17.26
C LEU A 267 -0.01 12.15 -16.23
N THR A 268 -0.33 13.20 -15.46
CA THR A 268 -1.47 13.21 -14.52
C THR A 268 -2.78 12.91 -15.24
N LEU A 269 -3.07 13.58 -16.35
CA LEU A 269 -4.31 13.38 -17.13
C LEU A 269 -4.37 11.97 -17.75
N ALA A 270 -3.26 11.48 -18.29
CA ALA A 270 -3.15 10.13 -18.86
C ALA A 270 -3.38 9.03 -17.78
N ASN A 271 -2.78 9.19 -16.60
CA ASN A 271 -2.95 8.28 -15.47
C ASN A 271 -4.40 8.32 -14.93
N ALA A 272 -5.01 9.51 -14.80
CA ALA A 272 -6.40 9.66 -14.37
C ALA A 272 -7.37 8.97 -15.34
N LYS A 273 -7.15 9.08 -16.64
CA LYS A 273 -7.92 8.36 -17.67
C LYS A 273 -7.76 6.85 -17.52
N LYS A 274 -6.54 6.37 -17.33
CA LYS A 274 -6.28 4.93 -17.16
C LYS A 274 -6.88 4.38 -15.86
N ALA A 275 -6.92 5.20 -14.80
CA ALA A 275 -7.60 4.85 -13.55
C ALA A 275 -9.13 4.89 -13.68
N GLY A 276 -9.68 5.53 -14.71
CA GLY A 276 -11.11 5.72 -14.93
C GLY A 276 -11.73 6.82 -14.04
N VAL A 277 -10.91 7.82 -13.68
CA VAL A 277 -11.32 8.95 -12.81
C VAL A 277 -11.13 10.33 -13.47
N GLU A 278 -10.90 10.37 -14.79
CA GLU A 278 -10.69 11.57 -15.58
C GLU A 278 -11.80 12.61 -15.45
N LYS A 279 -13.02 12.18 -15.16
CA LYS A 279 -14.18 13.04 -14.88
C LYS A 279 -13.96 13.90 -13.63
N TYR A 280 -13.18 13.43 -12.68
CA TYR A 280 -13.01 14.02 -11.37
C TYR A 280 -11.65 14.71 -11.19
N VAL A 281 -10.67 14.42 -12.06
CA VAL A 281 -9.30 14.91 -11.95
C VAL A 281 -8.97 15.82 -13.12
N LYS A 282 -8.54 17.04 -12.80
CA LYS A 282 -8.00 18.01 -13.76
C LYS A 282 -6.58 18.36 -13.37
N ALA A 283 -5.76 18.72 -14.34
CA ALA A 283 -4.42 19.25 -14.12
C ALA A 283 -4.13 20.39 -15.09
N ALA A 284 -3.34 21.36 -14.66
CA ALA A 284 -2.91 22.51 -15.44
C ALA A 284 -1.49 22.90 -15.07
N ILE A 285 -0.78 23.57 -16.00
CA ILE A 285 0.51 24.17 -15.70
C ILE A 285 0.30 25.29 -14.67
N GLY A 286 1.09 25.28 -13.61
CA GLY A 286 1.00 26.30 -12.56
C GLY A 286 2.19 26.26 -11.62
N ASP A 287 2.61 27.42 -11.16
CA ASP A 287 3.65 27.61 -10.18
C ASP A 287 3.00 27.88 -8.80
N VAL A 288 3.53 27.23 -7.76
CA VAL A 288 3.08 27.44 -6.38
C VAL A 288 3.21 28.90 -5.93
N ASN A 289 4.13 29.68 -6.53
CA ASN A 289 4.22 31.13 -6.28
C ASN A 289 2.92 31.88 -6.59
N ASN A 290 2.12 31.35 -7.50
CA ASN A 290 0.85 31.93 -7.92
C ASN A 290 -0.37 31.15 -7.40
N PHE A 291 -0.15 30.12 -6.59
CA PHE A 291 -1.22 29.30 -6.04
C PHE A 291 -2.06 30.11 -5.07
N LYS A 292 -3.36 30.12 -5.28
CA LYS A 292 -4.34 30.69 -4.36
C LYS A 292 -5.39 29.63 -4.03
N ALA A 293 -5.47 29.28 -2.75
CA ALA A 293 -6.57 28.43 -2.30
C ALA A 293 -7.90 29.17 -2.49
N PRO A 294 -8.95 28.48 -2.98
CA PRO A 294 -10.28 29.07 -3.07
C PRO A 294 -10.76 29.65 -1.73
N GLU A 295 -11.61 30.66 -1.77
CA GLU A 295 -12.20 31.27 -0.56
C GLU A 295 -13.12 30.31 0.19
N LYS A 296 -13.64 29.28 -0.51
CA LYS A 296 -14.53 28.28 0.05
C LYS A 296 -13.77 27.10 0.64
N ARG A 297 -14.47 26.28 1.43
CA ARG A 297 -13.96 25.01 1.98
C ARG A 297 -13.20 24.20 0.94
N CYS A 298 -11.91 24.01 1.17
CA CYS A 298 -11.04 23.23 0.29
C CYS A 298 -9.98 22.46 1.08
N LEU A 299 -9.48 21.41 0.44
CA LEU A 299 -8.43 20.57 0.96
C LEU A 299 -7.23 20.63 0.02
N THR A 300 -6.04 20.88 0.55
CA THR A 300 -4.78 20.79 -0.19
C THR A 300 -3.96 19.65 0.40
N ILE A 301 -3.58 18.68 -0.44
CA ILE A 301 -2.67 17.60 -0.06
C ILE A 301 -1.53 17.61 -1.07
N CYS A 302 -0.29 17.70 -0.62
CA CYS A 302 0.84 17.75 -1.53
C CYS A 302 2.10 17.06 -1.00
N ASN A 303 2.93 16.67 -1.97
CA ASN A 303 4.27 16.12 -1.79
C ASN A 303 5.25 17.02 -2.56
N PRO A 304 5.69 18.16 -1.97
CA PRO A 304 6.62 19.06 -2.65
C PRO A 304 7.96 18.36 -2.93
N PRO A 305 8.72 18.81 -3.94
CA PRO A 305 10.02 18.22 -4.25
C PRO A 305 11.00 18.40 -3.08
N TYR A 306 11.76 17.33 -2.78
CA TYR A 306 12.79 17.30 -1.74
C TYR A 306 13.90 16.29 -2.08
N GLY A 307 15.06 16.47 -1.42
CA GLY A 307 16.21 15.58 -1.58
C GLY A 307 17.05 15.85 -2.83
N GLU A 308 18.28 15.36 -2.81
CA GLU A 308 19.31 15.66 -3.82
C GLU A 308 18.93 15.30 -5.29
N ARG A 309 17.91 14.48 -5.48
CA ARG A 309 17.45 14.06 -6.84
C ARG A 309 16.48 15.04 -7.49
N LEU A 310 15.78 15.87 -6.70
CA LEU A 310 14.72 16.75 -7.19
C LEU A 310 15.01 18.22 -6.90
N LEU A 311 15.61 18.53 -5.75
CA LEU A 311 15.90 19.88 -5.33
C LEU A 311 16.99 19.87 -4.25
N ASP A 312 17.95 20.79 -4.28
CA ASP A 312 18.89 20.97 -3.18
C ASP A 312 18.19 21.52 -1.92
N VAL A 313 18.82 21.35 -0.75
CA VAL A 313 18.20 21.69 0.53
C VAL A 313 17.78 23.16 0.62
N LYS A 314 18.62 24.10 0.13
CA LYS A 314 18.33 25.54 0.18
C LYS A 314 17.14 25.91 -0.69
N SER A 315 17.07 25.35 -1.89
CA SER A 315 15.95 25.56 -2.80
C SER A 315 14.64 24.98 -2.23
N ALA A 316 14.70 23.83 -1.53
CA ALA A 316 13.56 23.27 -0.82
C ALA A 316 13.10 24.17 0.33
N GLU A 317 14.01 24.75 1.11
CA GLU A 317 13.71 25.69 2.19
C GLU A 317 13.02 26.96 1.67
N GLU A 318 13.50 27.53 0.54
CA GLU A 318 12.83 28.67 -0.10
C GLU A 318 11.43 28.31 -0.60
N LEU A 319 11.27 27.10 -1.18
CA LEU A 319 9.97 26.60 -1.58
C LEU A 319 8.99 26.52 -0.39
N TYR A 320 9.46 26.04 0.77
CA TYR A 320 8.63 25.97 1.97
C TYR A 320 8.21 27.36 2.46
N LYS A 321 9.07 28.38 2.36
CA LYS A 321 8.69 29.78 2.65
C LYS A 321 7.60 30.29 1.70
N VAL A 322 7.70 29.96 0.41
CA VAL A 322 6.66 30.29 -0.58
C VAL A 322 5.36 29.61 -0.19
N MET A 323 5.38 28.30 0.08
CA MET A 323 4.18 27.56 0.49
C MET A 323 3.55 28.18 1.74
N GLY A 324 4.35 28.53 2.75
CA GLY A 324 3.84 29.17 3.98
C GLY A 324 3.10 30.50 3.75
N ARG A 325 3.50 31.26 2.70
CA ARG A 325 2.81 32.47 2.28
C ARG A 325 1.55 32.18 1.49
N GLN A 326 1.62 31.23 0.52
CA GLN A 326 0.53 30.94 -0.41
C GLN A 326 -0.59 30.09 0.21
N PHE A 327 -0.26 29.27 1.21
CA PHE A 327 -1.23 28.43 1.91
C PHE A 327 -1.86 29.23 3.07
N GLU A 328 -2.66 30.23 2.68
CA GLU A 328 -3.36 31.09 3.61
C GLU A 328 -4.35 30.29 4.46
N GLN A 329 -4.27 30.45 5.77
CA GLN A 329 -5.26 29.88 6.69
C GLN A 329 -6.59 30.61 6.54
N GLY A 330 -7.69 29.89 6.73
CA GLY A 330 -9.04 30.45 6.64
C GLY A 330 -10.07 29.35 6.91
N GLU A 331 -11.28 29.77 7.23
CA GLU A 331 -12.36 28.87 7.57
C GLU A 331 -12.59 27.83 6.47
N GLY A 332 -12.52 26.54 6.85
CA GLY A 332 -12.71 25.41 5.93
C GLY A 332 -11.52 25.10 5.02
N ARG A 333 -10.42 25.82 5.09
CA ARG A 333 -9.17 25.51 4.36
C ARG A 333 -8.32 24.58 5.19
N LYS A 334 -7.86 23.46 4.57
CA LYS A 334 -7.01 22.48 5.23
C LYS A 334 -5.82 22.11 4.35
N TYR A 335 -4.64 22.03 4.95
CA TYR A 335 -3.41 21.73 4.24
C TYR A 335 -2.71 20.52 4.87
N TYR A 336 -2.30 19.60 4.03
CA TYR A 336 -1.57 18.39 4.40
C TYR A 336 -0.31 18.31 3.54
N VAL A 337 0.85 18.48 4.16
CA VAL A 337 2.14 18.51 3.45
C VAL A 337 3.02 17.40 3.98
N ILE A 338 3.49 16.51 3.10
CA ILE A 338 4.49 15.52 3.48
C ILE A 338 5.88 16.05 3.20
N SER A 339 6.78 16.00 4.19
CA SER A 339 8.18 16.40 4.02
C SER A 339 9.10 15.57 4.93
N PRO A 340 10.32 15.22 4.48
CA PRO A 340 11.36 14.63 5.31
C PRO A 340 12.18 15.66 6.08
N HIS A 341 11.99 16.96 5.83
CA HIS A 341 12.82 18.02 6.36
C HIS A 341 12.52 18.28 7.84
N ASP A 342 13.52 18.15 8.73
CA ASP A 342 13.34 18.27 10.17
C ASP A 342 12.90 19.68 10.60
N GLU A 343 13.37 20.74 9.92
CA GLU A 343 13.01 22.15 10.18
C GLU A 343 11.91 22.69 9.25
N PHE A 344 11.08 21.80 8.65
CA PHE A 344 10.03 22.20 7.70
C PHE A 344 9.17 23.36 8.23
N GLU A 345 8.67 23.29 9.45
CA GLU A 345 7.77 24.31 10.02
C GLU A 345 8.44 25.66 10.23
N LYS A 346 9.74 25.67 10.54
CA LYS A 346 10.53 26.88 10.67
C LYS A 346 10.58 27.65 9.34
N HIS A 347 10.83 26.94 8.24
CA HIS A 347 10.86 27.54 6.90
C HIS A 347 9.45 27.84 6.37
N TYR A 348 8.48 26.98 6.65
CA TYR A 348 7.08 27.20 6.33
C TYR A 348 6.45 28.38 7.11
N GLY A 349 7.02 28.71 8.25
CA GLY A 349 6.62 29.86 9.07
C GLY A 349 5.37 29.68 9.92
N LYS A 350 4.86 28.44 10.01
CA LYS A 350 3.68 28.09 10.83
C LYS A 350 3.86 26.74 11.47
N THR A 351 3.43 26.59 12.73
CA THR A 351 3.40 25.31 13.43
C THR A 351 2.18 24.50 13.00
N ALA A 352 2.34 23.23 12.69
CA ALA A 352 1.25 22.33 12.33
C ALA A 352 0.34 22.02 13.54
N ASP A 353 -0.95 21.94 13.33
CA ASP A 353 -1.92 21.51 14.35
C ASP A 353 -1.69 20.05 14.75
N LYS A 354 -1.24 19.23 13.81
CA LYS A 354 -0.90 17.82 14.03
C LYS A 354 0.20 17.36 13.09
N ARG A 355 1.02 16.42 13.55
CA ARG A 355 2.03 15.76 12.74
C ARG A 355 1.84 14.26 12.81
N ARG A 356 2.14 13.56 11.71
CA ARG A 356 2.18 12.10 11.69
C ARG A 356 3.44 11.62 11.00
N LYS A 357 4.20 10.77 11.68
CA LYS A 357 5.37 10.12 11.12
C LYS A 357 4.94 9.09 10.07
N LEU A 358 5.47 9.20 8.87
CA LEU A 358 5.24 8.31 7.75
C LEU A 358 6.58 7.97 7.08
N TYR A 359 6.57 7.04 6.12
CA TYR A 359 7.75 6.65 5.37
C TYR A 359 7.46 6.63 3.88
N ASN A 360 8.27 7.38 3.10
CA ASN A 360 8.27 7.29 1.64
C ASN A 360 9.44 6.41 1.19
N GLY A 361 9.19 5.11 1.00
CA GLY A 361 10.24 4.12 0.85
C GLY A 361 11.05 4.01 2.15
N MET A 362 12.36 4.27 2.07
CA MET A 362 13.27 4.30 3.24
C MET A 362 13.36 5.68 3.89
N ILE A 363 12.78 6.71 3.29
CA ILE A 363 12.88 8.08 3.78
C ILE A 363 11.83 8.31 4.86
N LYS A 364 12.28 8.65 6.07
CA LYS A 364 11.42 9.10 7.16
C LYS A 364 10.85 10.47 6.83
N CYS A 365 9.54 10.61 6.82
CA CYS A 365 8.81 11.85 6.56
C CYS A 365 7.88 12.18 7.73
N GLN A 366 7.45 13.43 7.76
CA GLN A 366 6.33 13.90 8.57
C GLN A 366 5.20 14.38 7.64
N LEU A 367 3.98 14.00 7.93
CA LEU A 367 2.80 14.65 7.36
C LEU A 367 2.38 15.76 8.30
N PHE A 368 2.62 17.00 7.89
CA PHE A 368 2.22 18.22 8.61
C PHE A 368 0.78 18.58 8.22
N MET A 369 -0.06 18.82 9.23
CA MET A 369 -1.50 19.02 9.05
C MET A 369 -1.90 20.35 9.65
N TYR A 370 -2.55 21.20 8.85
CA TYR A 370 -3.03 22.53 9.20
C TYR A 370 -4.53 22.58 8.91
N PHE A 371 -5.36 22.77 9.94
CA PHE A 371 -6.82 22.71 9.82
C PHE A 371 -7.58 23.58 10.85
N LYS A 372 -6.87 24.38 11.64
CA LYS A 372 -7.44 25.38 12.57
C LYS A 372 -7.43 26.77 11.99
#